data_59d6637101157128668cfa4a6b203af3
#
_entry.id   59d6637101157128668cfa4a6b203af3
#
_cell.length_a   1.000
_cell.length_b   1.000
_cell.length_c   1.000
_cell.angle_alpha   90.00
_cell.angle_beta   90.00
_cell.angle_gamma   90.00
#
_symmetry.space_group_name_H-M   'P 1'
#
loop_
_entity.id
_entity.type
_entity.pdbx_description
1 polymer ?
#
loop_
_entity_poly.entity_id
_entity_poly.type
_entity_poly.pdbx_seq_one_letter_code
_entity_poly.pdbx_strand_id
1 'polypeptide(L)'
;RHVCKFYRVLDPSAELKQNILLDTGKLSGRLVTVPQSRFIGTHDNALRYFVNGGVSRAFVKSKKYGDFALPMQGTSTGDHKSFIDVVWRRAHDKDWRSVSKGGGYCKWAGLNHFAIRWGKNGEFIRANPGSALRNLDKIYVTELAYSDTGTNGLSVRLLQPGQVFVSSGPGIKILYGRKFSHLAFLNSKIATFLLRQLTPKLTISAGYLARLPVPAALLSDKRFAECGKNCVSLKTKANSRKIKNPEFHWVQRTGRSSLRMTIAGEIAKDLDDELERLKHEAQIEEMLVRAFRFDRADVEAIESETGRCAYALTGTANSFDSAHIDAKIRRKLTAGGEYKPRKPENGSVGCEGLLEDLAFTYSASPRVLRNLLTKQLPEFHEFRRVYLEDLLHKEVLHLLCFRSVTKWSSGQASIGKIVSAIRQRYTDFPAVFKELMGSTTLEEWITNKLPDVHINTFLGKPILTLDGATLHLSRS
;
A
#
# COMPACT_ATOMS: atom_id res chain seq x y z
N ARG A 1 45.81 -10.41 -11.56
CA ARG A 1 44.38 -10.49 -12.03
C ARG A 1 43.63 -11.46 -11.12
N HIS A 2 43.11 -10.97 -10.00
CA HIS A 2 42.42 -11.82 -9.04
C HIS A 2 40.97 -12.03 -9.46
N VAL A 3 40.46 -13.24 -9.25
CA VAL A 3 39.09 -13.65 -9.51
C VAL A 3 38.42 -13.96 -8.18
N CYS A 4 37.29 -13.34 -7.91
CA CYS A 4 36.47 -13.57 -6.71
C CYS A 4 35.37 -14.58 -7.02
N LYS A 5 35.13 -15.49 -6.08
CA LYS A 5 34.08 -16.50 -6.14
C LYS A 5 33.04 -16.22 -5.05
N PHE A 6 31.78 -16.15 -5.43
CA PHE A 6 30.67 -15.88 -4.53
C PHE A 6 29.59 -16.95 -4.68
N TYR A 7 28.97 -17.33 -3.58
CA TYR A 7 27.79 -18.19 -3.57
C TYR A 7 26.58 -17.37 -3.16
N ARG A 8 25.52 -17.39 -3.97
CA ARG A 8 24.28 -16.67 -3.68
C ARG A 8 23.19 -17.64 -3.27
N VAL A 9 22.81 -17.63 -1.98
CA VAL A 9 21.78 -18.50 -1.41
C VAL A 9 20.62 -17.63 -0.91
N LEU A 10 19.53 -17.58 -1.70
CA LEU A 10 18.36 -16.71 -1.47
C LEU A 10 17.11 -17.48 -1.03
N ASP A 11 17.25 -18.72 -0.61
CA ASP A 11 16.13 -19.59 -0.27
C ASP A 11 15.34 -19.07 0.94
N PRO A 12 14.04 -19.34 1.05
CA PRO A 12 13.18 -18.67 2.02
C PRO A 12 13.40 -19.13 3.46
N SER A 13 13.84 -20.36 3.70
CA SER A 13 14.05 -20.89 5.05
C SER A 13 15.52 -21.01 5.44
N ALA A 14 15.83 -20.85 6.72
CA ALA A 14 17.19 -21.05 7.26
C ALA A 14 17.68 -22.50 7.09
N GLU A 15 16.78 -23.45 7.29
CA GLU A 15 17.06 -24.88 7.14
C GLU A 15 17.43 -25.23 5.68
N LEU A 16 16.65 -24.71 4.71
CA LEU A 16 16.94 -24.91 3.30
C LEU A 16 18.27 -24.29 2.90
N LYS A 17 18.59 -23.08 3.41
CA LYS A 17 19.90 -22.46 3.20
C LYS A 17 21.04 -23.29 3.75
N GLN A 18 20.89 -23.83 4.96
CA GLN A 18 21.89 -24.71 5.59
C GLN A 18 22.11 -25.97 4.76
N ASN A 19 21.05 -26.65 4.32
CA ASN A 19 21.14 -27.85 3.49
C ASN A 19 21.85 -27.57 2.15
N ILE A 20 21.64 -26.39 1.54
CA ILE A 20 22.32 -25.99 0.32
C ILE A 20 23.80 -25.70 0.57
N LEU A 21 24.14 -25.05 1.70
CA LEU A 21 25.53 -24.73 2.05
C LEU A 21 26.35 -26.00 2.37
N LEU A 22 25.71 -27.06 2.87
CA LEU A 22 26.35 -28.32 3.16
C LEU A 22 26.45 -29.26 1.95
N ASP A 23 25.67 -29.01 0.90
CA ASP A 23 25.67 -29.82 -0.32
C ASP A 23 26.49 -29.13 -1.43
N THR A 24 27.70 -29.61 -1.65
CA THR A 24 28.61 -29.06 -2.66
C THR A 24 28.07 -29.12 -4.07
N GLY A 25 27.21 -30.08 -4.41
CA GLY A 25 26.56 -30.18 -5.72
C GLY A 25 25.54 -29.10 -5.92
N LYS A 26 24.68 -28.83 -4.93
CA LYS A 26 23.70 -27.73 -4.96
C LYS A 26 24.37 -26.36 -4.90
N LEU A 27 25.52 -26.26 -4.23
CA LEU A 27 26.28 -25.01 -4.12
C LEU A 27 26.97 -24.64 -5.43
N SER A 28 27.46 -25.60 -6.19
CA SER A 28 28.17 -25.37 -7.45
C SER A 28 27.33 -24.64 -8.50
N GLY A 29 26.04 -24.97 -8.59
CA GLY A 29 25.06 -24.28 -9.48
C GLY A 29 24.76 -22.82 -9.09
N ARG A 30 25.24 -22.36 -7.93
CA ARG A 30 25.03 -21.01 -7.38
C ARG A 30 26.33 -20.18 -7.34
N LEU A 31 27.40 -20.69 -7.91
CA LEU A 31 28.68 -20.02 -7.97
C LEU A 31 28.67 -18.88 -8.99
N VAL A 32 28.98 -17.70 -8.53
CA VAL A 32 29.23 -16.52 -9.38
C VAL A 32 30.70 -16.16 -9.32
N THR A 33 31.36 -16.18 -10.48
CA THR A 33 32.80 -15.89 -10.61
C THR A 33 32.97 -14.55 -11.32
N VAL A 34 33.63 -13.60 -10.67
CA VAL A 34 33.82 -12.25 -11.21
C VAL A 34 35.27 -11.76 -11.00
N PRO A 35 35.86 -11.04 -11.97
CA PRO A 35 37.14 -10.39 -11.77
C PRO A 35 37.05 -9.34 -10.66
N GLN A 36 38.05 -9.25 -9.80
CA GLN A 36 38.11 -8.24 -8.73
C GLN A 36 38.05 -6.81 -9.28
N SER A 37 38.59 -6.58 -10.47
CA SER A 37 38.53 -5.29 -11.16
C SER A 37 37.12 -4.76 -11.41
N ARG A 38 36.10 -5.65 -11.38
CA ARG A 38 34.68 -5.24 -11.52
C ARG A 38 34.18 -4.41 -10.33
N PHE A 39 34.82 -4.51 -9.16
CA PHE A 39 34.45 -3.77 -7.97
C PHE A 39 35.22 -2.45 -7.81
N ILE A 40 36.27 -2.23 -8.62
CA ILE A 40 37.05 -1.02 -8.60
C ILE A 40 36.33 0.05 -9.41
N GLY A 41 36.23 1.25 -8.85
CA GLY A 41 35.62 2.41 -9.56
C GLY A 41 34.12 2.56 -9.37
N THR A 42 33.44 1.70 -8.59
CA THR A 42 32.10 2.00 -8.10
C THR A 42 32.21 3.02 -6.97
N HIS A 43 31.37 4.06 -6.98
CA HIS A 43 31.44 5.15 -5.98
C HIS A 43 31.31 4.71 -4.50
N ASP A 44 30.90 3.48 -4.23
CA ASP A 44 30.65 2.94 -2.90
C ASP A 44 31.41 1.65 -2.62
N ASN A 45 32.25 1.19 -3.55
CA ASN A 45 33.05 -0.05 -3.47
C ASN A 45 32.24 -1.30 -3.08
N ALA A 46 30.93 -1.32 -3.37
CA ALA A 46 30.07 -2.43 -2.99
C ALA A 46 30.30 -3.66 -3.87
N LEU A 47 30.30 -4.84 -3.26
CA LEU A 47 30.52 -6.13 -3.91
C LEU A 47 29.25 -6.62 -4.63
N ARG A 48 28.83 -5.93 -5.70
CA ARG A 48 27.67 -6.29 -6.51
C ARG A 48 28.02 -7.35 -7.55
N TYR A 49 28.42 -8.54 -7.09
CA TYR A 49 28.89 -9.63 -7.96
C TYR A 49 27.79 -10.25 -8.84
N PHE A 50 26.53 -10.03 -8.50
CA PHE A 50 25.36 -10.69 -9.10
C PHE A 50 24.54 -9.77 -10.03
N VAL A 51 24.94 -8.52 -10.21
CA VAL A 51 24.21 -7.59 -11.10
C VAL A 51 24.75 -7.59 -12.51
N ASN A 52 23.87 -7.43 -13.47
CA ASN A 52 24.21 -7.35 -14.90
C ASN A 52 24.88 -6.02 -15.27
N GLY A 53 25.38 -5.95 -16.50
CA GLY A 53 26.12 -4.81 -17.00
C GLY A 53 25.33 -3.50 -17.01
N GLY A 54 24.03 -3.55 -17.29
CA GLY A 54 23.15 -2.38 -17.27
C GLY A 54 22.98 -1.80 -15.87
N VAL A 55 22.72 -2.66 -14.89
CA VAL A 55 22.61 -2.25 -13.47
C VAL A 55 23.94 -1.67 -12.97
N SER A 56 25.06 -2.29 -13.28
CA SER A 56 26.39 -1.76 -12.95
C SER A 56 26.61 -0.37 -13.56
N ARG A 57 26.25 -0.18 -14.85
CA ARG A 57 26.32 1.14 -15.51
C ARG A 57 25.47 2.19 -14.81
N ALA A 58 24.25 1.83 -14.34
CA ALA A 58 23.39 2.73 -13.62
C ALA A 58 24.08 3.30 -12.37
N PHE A 59 24.75 2.46 -11.58
CA PHE A 59 25.49 2.89 -10.38
C PHE A 59 26.73 3.75 -10.69
N VAL A 60 27.37 3.53 -11.83
CA VAL A 60 28.61 4.28 -12.21
C VAL A 60 28.28 5.59 -12.91
N LYS A 61 27.28 5.60 -13.82
CA LYS A 61 27.03 6.73 -14.72
C LYS A 61 25.90 7.65 -14.30
N SER A 62 24.96 7.19 -13.47
CA SER A 62 23.85 8.03 -13.05
C SER A 62 24.23 8.94 -11.88
N LYS A 63 23.58 10.09 -11.79
CA LYS A 63 23.63 10.94 -10.60
C LYS A 63 22.98 10.24 -9.40
N LYS A 64 23.33 10.67 -8.20
CA LYS A 64 22.74 10.15 -6.97
C LYS A 64 21.44 10.86 -6.67
N TYR A 65 20.48 10.16 -6.08
CA TYR A 65 19.20 10.74 -5.69
C TYR A 65 19.36 11.92 -4.72
N GLY A 66 20.36 11.86 -3.83
CA GLY A 66 20.71 12.95 -2.91
C GLY A 66 21.09 14.28 -3.56
N ASP A 67 21.44 14.28 -4.85
CA ASP A 67 21.71 15.51 -5.61
C ASP A 67 20.40 16.27 -5.95
N PHE A 68 19.24 15.62 -5.86
CA PHE A 68 17.94 16.15 -6.25
C PHE A 68 16.93 16.22 -5.11
N ALA A 69 17.16 15.49 -4.03
CA ALA A 69 16.28 15.44 -2.88
C ALA A 69 17.06 15.14 -1.61
N LEU A 70 16.53 15.56 -0.47
CA LEU A 70 17.10 15.33 0.85
C LEU A 70 16.23 14.35 1.64
N PRO A 71 16.53 13.03 1.62
CA PRO A 71 15.94 12.09 2.57
C PRO A 71 16.43 12.38 3.98
N MET A 72 15.49 12.42 4.94
CA MET A 72 15.79 12.84 6.31
C MET A 72 15.14 11.94 7.33
N GLN A 73 15.87 11.59 8.37
CA GLN A 73 15.30 10.92 9.52
C GLN A 73 14.34 11.85 10.26
N GLY A 74 13.17 11.35 10.65
CA GLY A 74 12.19 12.11 11.40
C GLY A 74 12.49 12.19 12.90
N THR A 75 11.62 12.90 13.58
CA THR A 75 11.63 13.09 15.03
C THR A 75 11.44 11.75 15.76
N SER A 76 12.14 11.55 16.88
CA SER A 76 11.90 10.45 17.81
C SER A 76 11.15 10.99 19.04
N THR A 77 10.08 10.33 19.44
CA THR A 77 9.25 10.77 20.58
C THR A 77 9.79 10.35 21.93
N GLY A 78 10.68 9.36 21.98
CA GLY A 78 11.13 8.76 23.24
C GLY A 78 10.07 7.91 23.95
N ASP A 79 8.82 8.35 23.89
CA ASP A 79 7.65 7.65 24.45
C ASP A 79 6.51 7.62 23.40
N HIS A 80 6.39 6.49 22.74
CA HIS A 80 5.39 6.31 21.68
C HIS A 80 3.95 6.35 22.24
N LYS A 81 3.70 5.76 23.42
CA LYS A 81 2.35 5.61 23.97
C LYS A 81 1.72 6.97 24.32
N SER A 82 2.52 7.88 24.88
CA SER A 82 2.05 9.21 25.29
C SER A 82 1.99 10.21 24.13
N PHE A 83 2.77 10.00 23.07
CA PHE A 83 2.92 11.00 22.01
C PHE A 83 2.29 10.64 20.69
N ILE A 84 1.92 9.38 20.43
CA ILE A 84 1.27 8.96 19.19
C ILE A 84 -0.09 8.36 19.49
N ASP A 85 -1.10 8.85 18.78
CA ASP A 85 -2.46 8.35 18.83
C ASP A 85 -3.07 8.34 17.41
N VAL A 86 -4.35 8.04 17.28
CA VAL A 86 -5.08 8.02 16.04
C VAL A 86 -5.87 9.32 15.83
N VAL A 87 -5.99 9.75 14.57
CA VAL A 87 -6.61 11.05 14.24
C VAL A 87 -8.07 11.17 14.72
N TRP A 88 -8.85 10.09 14.73
CA TRP A 88 -10.27 10.14 15.14
C TRP A 88 -10.46 10.37 16.64
N ARG A 89 -9.45 10.13 17.46
CA ARG A 89 -9.46 10.49 18.89
C ARG A 89 -8.95 11.91 19.15
N ARG A 90 -8.15 12.46 18.23
CA ARG A 90 -7.39 13.71 18.41
C ARG A 90 -7.74 14.82 17.42
N ALA A 91 -8.73 14.60 16.54
CA ALA A 91 -9.06 15.52 15.45
C ALA A 91 -9.40 16.97 15.89
N HIS A 92 -9.83 17.16 17.13
CA HIS A 92 -10.20 18.48 17.68
C HIS A 92 -9.24 18.98 18.77
N ASP A 93 -8.18 18.24 19.03
CA ASP A 93 -7.17 18.61 20.03
C ASP A 93 -6.08 19.45 19.36
N LYS A 94 -5.97 20.73 19.76
CA LYS A 94 -5.04 21.72 19.17
C LYS A 94 -3.56 21.36 19.37
N ASP A 95 -3.28 20.56 20.39
CA ASP A 95 -1.92 20.12 20.69
C ASP A 95 -1.46 18.98 19.79
N TRP A 96 -2.39 18.37 19.05
CA TRP A 96 -2.11 17.23 18.20
C TRP A 96 -2.08 17.62 16.72
N ARG A 97 -1.17 17.00 15.97
CA ARG A 97 -1.02 17.18 14.52
C ARG A 97 -1.00 15.84 13.82
N SER A 98 -1.45 15.81 12.58
CA SER A 98 -1.29 14.65 11.71
C SER A 98 0.19 14.32 11.54
N VAL A 99 0.53 13.02 11.58
CA VAL A 99 1.90 12.53 11.51
C VAL A 99 2.06 11.40 10.50
N SER A 100 3.13 11.48 9.70
CA SER A 100 3.60 10.33 8.93
C SER A 100 4.39 9.43 9.87
N LYS A 101 3.76 8.32 10.22
CA LYS A 101 4.36 7.20 10.94
C LYS A 101 4.46 6.02 9.97
N GLY A 102 5.59 5.36 9.90
CA GLY A 102 5.71 4.12 9.15
C GLY A 102 4.77 3.01 9.67
N GLY A 103 5.06 1.78 9.40
CA GLY A 103 4.25 0.64 9.87
C GLY A 103 3.23 0.16 8.85
N GLY A 104 3.64 0.08 7.60
CA GLY A 104 2.86 -0.49 6.52
C GLY A 104 3.44 -0.18 5.15
N TYR A 105 3.17 -1.06 4.19
CA TYR A 105 3.49 -0.82 2.79
C TYR A 105 2.38 0.01 2.15
N CYS A 106 2.69 1.24 1.78
CA CYS A 106 1.72 2.15 1.19
C CYS A 106 2.39 3.10 0.21
N LYS A 107 2.16 2.89 -1.07
CA LYS A 107 2.59 3.77 -2.15
C LYS A 107 1.61 4.91 -2.37
N TRP A 108 2.09 6.02 -2.92
CA TRP A 108 1.37 7.16 -3.50
C TRP A 108 0.66 8.05 -2.49
N ALA A 109 -0.33 7.55 -1.74
CA ALA A 109 -1.09 8.29 -0.74
C ALA A 109 -1.66 7.35 0.33
N GLY A 110 -1.69 7.78 1.60
CA GLY A 110 -2.27 7.02 2.71
C GLY A 110 -1.38 7.00 3.95
N LEU A 111 -1.72 6.12 4.92
CA LEU A 111 -1.16 6.07 6.27
C LEU A 111 -1.31 7.41 7.02
N ASN A 112 -2.43 8.12 6.79
CA ASN A 112 -2.74 9.42 7.37
C ASN A 112 -3.56 9.32 8.67
N HIS A 113 -3.64 8.15 9.26
CA HIS A 113 -4.51 7.88 10.41
C HIS A 113 -3.86 8.08 11.78
N PHE A 114 -2.61 8.54 11.81
CA PHE A 114 -1.92 8.84 13.07
C PHE A 114 -1.81 10.33 13.34
N ALA A 115 -1.80 10.67 14.63
CA ALA A 115 -1.55 11.99 15.16
C ALA A 115 -0.44 11.94 16.21
N ILE A 116 0.29 13.03 16.36
CA ILE A 116 1.35 13.21 17.33
C ILE A 116 1.03 14.40 18.24
N ARG A 117 1.30 14.27 19.53
CA ARG A 117 1.25 15.39 20.49
C ARG A 117 2.42 16.31 20.23
N TRP A 118 2.16 17.39 19.53
CA TRP A 118 3.19 18.26 18.96
C TRP A 118 3.30 19.61 19.65
N GLY A 119 2.15 20.29 19.90
CA GLY A 119 2.08 21.64 20.39
C GLY A 119 2.65 22.67 19.40
N LYS A 120 3.15 23.78 19.94
CA LYS A 120 3.78 24.82 19.13
C LYS A 120 5.23 24.41 18.81
N ASN A 121 5.51 24.15 17.51
CA ASN A 121 6.84 23.80 17.02
C ASN A 121 7.53 22.63 17.74
N GLY A 122 6.76 21.62 18.14
CA GLY A 122 7.31 20.42 18.76
C GLY A 122 7.69 20.60 20.25
N GLU A 123 7.08 21.56 20.94
CA GLU A 123 7.41 21.88 22.34
C GLU A 123 7.24 20.67 23.26
N PHE A 124 6.18 19.86 23.10
CA PHE A 124 5.99 18.66 23.93
C PHE A 124 7.06 17.60 23.69
N ILE A 125 7.52 17.46 22.45
CA ILE A 125 8.62 16.54 22.12
C ILE A 125 9.93 17.03 22.72
N ARG A 126 10.20 18.35 22.62
CA ARG A 126 11.43 18.95 23.17
C ARG A 126 11.51 18.81 24.69
N ALA A 127 10.37 18.91 25.37
CA ALA A 127 10.29 18.80 26.81
C ALA A 127 10.40 17.35 27.32
N ASN A 128 10.27 16.34 26.45
CA ASN A 128 10.29 14.94 26.87
C ASN A 128 11.72 14.36 26.87
N PRO A 129 12.25 13.90 28.03
CA PRO A 129 13.54 13.24 28.11
C PRO A 129 13.61 12.01 27.18
N GLY A 130 14.75 11.81 26.51
CA GLY A 130 14.93 10.68 25.58
C GLY A 130 14.31 10.88 24.20
N SER A 131 13.60 11.98 23.97
CA SER A 131 13.15 12.38 22.64
C SER A 131 14.29 13.00 21.80
N ALA A 132 14.09 13.10 20.49
CA ALA A 132 14.99 13.83 19.60
C ALA A 132 14.18 14.56 18.53
N LEU A 133 14.07 15.86 18.67
CA LEU A 133 13.46 16.74 17.67
C LEU A 133 14.46 16.98 16.54
N ARG A 134 14.17 16.46 15.35
CA ARG A 134 15.07 16.51 14.19
C ARG A 134 14.44 17.31 13.05
N ASN A 135 15.30 18.01 12.28
CA ASN A 135 14.92 18.69 11.04
C ASN A 135 13.70 19.62 11.16
N LEU A 136 13.55 20.33 12.29
CA LEU A 136 12.40 21.20 12.55
C LEU A 136 12.23 22.28 11.49
N ASP A 137 13.36 22.84 11.00
CA ASP A 137 13.42 23.84 9.93
C ASP A 137 12.90 23.32 8.57
N LYS A 138 12.86 22.00 8.39
CA LYS A 138 12.46 21.35 7.13
C LYS A 138 11.12 20.61 7.24
N ILE A 139 10.60 20.40 8.44
CA ILE A 139 9.47 19.51 8.67
C ILE A 139 8.22 19.94 7.88
N TYR A 140 7.97 21.25 7.82
CA TYR A 140 6.77 21.79 7.14
C TYR A 140 6.93 22.03 5.64
N VAL A 141 8.16 21.90 5.12
CA VAL A 141 8.48 22.03 3.68
C VAL A 141 8.87 20.71 3.05
N THR A 142 8.69 19.62 3.79
CA THR A 142 8.91 18.25 3.31
C THR A 142 7.65 17.77 2.62
N GLU A 143 7.79 17.15 1.45
CA GLU A 143 6.68 16.84 0.56
C GLU A 143 6.35 15.36 0.50
N LEU A 144 7.32 14.49 0.75
CA LEU A 144 7.18 13.05 0.65
C LEU A 144 7.62 12.36 1.94
N ALA A 145 7.06 11.19 2.21
CA ALA A 145 7.51 10.30 3.28
C ALA A 145 7.51 8.85 2.83
N TYR A 146 8.29 8.02 3.51
CA TYR A 146 8.36 6.58 3.24
C TYR A 146 8.27 5.78 4.55
N SER A 147 7.96 4.49 4.45
CA SER A 147 8.10 3.58 5.59
C SER A 147 9.53 3.06 5.64
N ASP A 148 10.19 3.25 6.78
CA ASP A 148 11.61 2.91 6.93
C ASP A 148 11.86 1.39 7.02
N THR A 149 10.85 0.60 7.35
CA THR A 149 10.98 -0.84 7.56
C THR A 149 9.87 -1.59 6.83
N GLY A 150 10.23 -2.67 6.14
CA GLY A 150 9.29 -3.55 5.46
C GLY A 150 9.96 -4.51 4.48
N THR A 151 9.28 -5.61 4.19
CA THR A 151 9.75 -6.67 3.26
C THR A 151 9.34 -6.41 1.81
N ASN A 152 8.26 -5.64 1.59
CA ASN A 152 7.68 -5.44 0.27
C ASN A 152 8.44 -4.42 -0.61
N GLY A 153 9.48 -3.78 -0.05
CA GLY A 153 10.30 -2.80 -0.75
C GLY A 153 9.96 -1.36 -0.40
N LEU A 154 10.47 -0.45 -1.23
CA LEU A 154 10.27 0.98 -1.04
C LEU A 154 8.82 1.37 -1.28
N SER A 155 8.24 2.12 -0.35
CA SER A 155 6.89 2.68 -0.47
C SER A 155 6.88 4.13 -0.02
N VAL A 156 6.69 5.01 -0.98
CA VAL A 156 6.75 6.47 -0.79
C VAL A 156 5.36 7.07 -1.04
N ARG A 157 4.98 8.01 -0.20
CA ARG A 157 3.68 8.67 -0.26
C ARG A 157 3.80 10.18 -0.13
N LEU A 158 2.80 10.87 -0.64
CA LEU A 158 2.67 12.31 -0.49
C LEU A 158 2.34 12.64 0.96
N LEU A 159 3.07 13.58 1.55
CA LEU A 159 2.71 14.18 2.83
C LEU A 159 1.58 15.18 2.65
N GLN A 160 0.65 15.20 3.60
CA GLN A 160 -0.39 16.22 3.66
C GLN A 160 0.20 17.56 4.15
N PRO A 161 -0.35 18.71 3.73
CA PRO A 161 0.09 19.99 4.24
C PRO A 161 0.04 20.06 5.76
N GLY A 162 1.14 20.49 6.37
CA GLY A 162 1.27 20.59 7.84
C GLY A 162 1.47 19.27 8.58
N GLN A 163 1.52 18.14 7.88
CA GLN A 163 1.83 16.84 8.47
C GLN A 163 3.31 16.78 8.85
N VAL A 164 3.59 16.33 10.07
CA VAL A 164 4.96 16.10 10.53
C VAL A 164 5.38 14.64 10.26
N PHE A 165 6.67 14.33 10.39
CA PHE A 165 7.17 12.98 10.18
C PHE A 165 8.09 12.53 11.31
N VAL A 166 8.00 11.24 11.65
CA VAL A 166 8.79 10.62 12.72
C VAL A 166 9.81 9.62 12.16
N SER A 167 10.66 9.09 13.02
CA SER A 167 11.78 8.22 12.64
C SER A 167 11.36 6.99 11.83
N SER A 168 10.21 6.40 12.13
CA SER A 168 9.67 5.23 11.39
C SER A 168 8.93 5.58 10.10
N GLY A 169 8.65 6.86 9.86
CA GLY A 169 8.06 7.39 8.63
C GLY A 169 8.86 8.58 8.09
N PRO A 170 10.15 8.39 7.76
CA PRO A 170 11.07 9.47 7.40
C PRO A 170 10.58 10.31 6.24
N GLY A 171 11.02 11.57 6.19
CA GLY A 171 10.66 12.53 5.17
C GLY A 171 11.65 12.65 4.04
N ILE A 172 11.18 13.17 2.90
CA ILE A 172 12.03 13.53 1.76
C ILE A 172 11.64 14.95 1.31
N LYS A 173 12.58 15.90 1.43
CA LYS A 173 12.45 17.23 0.85
C LYS A 173 12.97 17.23 -0.57
N ILE A 174 12.19 17.72 -1.51
CA ILE A 174 12.61 17.84 -2.91
C ILE A 174 13.41 19.14 -3.05
N LEU A 175 14.56 19.04 -3.72
CA LEU A 175 15.44 20.17 -4.03
C LEU A 175 15.27 20.60 -5.49
N TYR A 176 15.20 19.64 -6.41
CA TYR A 176 15.10 19.88 -7.86
C TYR A 176 14.21 18.84 -8.50
N GLY A 177 13.44 19.25 -9.50
CA GLY A 177 12.55 18.37 -10.25
C GLY A 177 11.09 18.46 -9.78
N ARG A 178 10.27 17.57 -10.28
CA ARG A 178 8.81 17.54 -10.03
C ARG A 178 8.48 16.51 -8.96
N LYS A 179 7.75 16.88 -7.92
CA LYS A 179 7.42 15.96 -6.81
C LYS A 179 6.79 14.63 -7.25
N PHE A 180 5.94 14.68 -8.26
CA PHE A 180 5.30 13.46 -8.77
C PHE A 180 6.27 12.58 -9.59
N SER A 181 7.32 13.15 -10.18
CA SER A 181 8.41 12.36 -10.79
C SER A 181 9.23 11.65 -9.73
N HIS A 182 9.51 12.28 -8.60
CA HIS A 182 10.17 11.63 -7.46
C HIS A 182 9.33 10.48 -6.92
N LEU A 183 8.01 10.67 -6.75
CA LEU A 183 7.09 9.61 -6.36
C LEU A 183 7.08 8.46 -7.36
N ALA A 184 7.01 8.77 -8.66
CA ALA A 184 7.02 7.77 -9.72
C ALA A 184 8.30 6.92 -9.68
N PHE A 185 9.46 7.57 -9.59
CA PHE A 185 10.74 6.87 -9.49
C PHE A 185 10.80 5.98 -8.23
N LEU A 186 10.57 6.56 -7.05
CA LEU A 186 10.76 5.86 -5.78
C LEU A 186 9.76 4.71 -5.57
N ASN A 187 8.56 4.78 -6.15
CA ASN A 187 7.56 3.72 -6.06
C ASN A 187 7.71 2.62 -7.13
N SER A 188 8.71 2.72 -7.99
CA SER A 188 9.00 1.71 -9.00
C SER A 188 9.64 0.45 -8.39
N LYS A 189 9.47 -0.68 -9.05
CA LYS A 189 10.19 -1.92 -8.72
C LYS A 189 11.68 -1.78 -8.99
N ILE A 190 12.03 -1.01 -10.03
CA ILE A 190 13.42 -0.68 -10.35
C ILE A 190 14.10 0.04 -9.18
N ALA A 191 13.49 1.07 -8.60
CA ALA A 191 14.05 1.76 -7.44
C ALA A 191 14.20 0.83 -6.22
N THR A 192 13.20 -0.02 -5.97
CA THR A 192 13.28 -1.05 -4.91
C THR A 192 14.44 -2.01 -5.15
N PHE A 193 14.58 -2.51 -6.37
CA PHE A 193 15.69 -3.38 -6.75
C PHE A 193 17.05 -2.70 -6.54
N LEU A 194 17.22 -1.48 -7.07
CA LEU A 194 18.46 -0.72 -6.93
C LEU A 194 18.78 -0.43 -5.45
N LEU A 195 17.77 -0.16 -4.62
CA LEU A 195 17.97 0.04 -3.18
C LEU A 195 18.46 -1.24 -2.49
N ARG A 196 17.92 -2.41 -2.85
CA ARG A 196 18.38 -3.70 -2.33
C ARG A 196 19.83 -4.02 -2.70
N GLN A 197 20.33 -3.46 -3.81
CA GLN A 197 21.75 -3.57 -4.18
C GLN A 197 22.66 -2.70 -3.29
N LEU A 198 22.10 -1.69 -2.60
CA LEU A 198 22.82 -0.82 -1.67
C LEU A 198 22.81 -1.33 -0.23
N THR A 199 21.70 -1.99 0.16
CA THR A 199 21.52 -2.48 1.52
C THR A 199 20.71 -3.78 1.55
N PRO A 200 21.20 -4.83 2.19
CA PRO A 200 20.45 -6.06 2.41
C PRO A 200 19.50 -5.96 3.62
N LYS A 201 19.51 -4.83 4.35
CA LYS A 201 18.69 -4.63 5.55
C LYS A 201 17.24 -4.38 5.18
N LEU A 202 16.34 -4.78 6.07
CA LEU A 202 14.90 -4.45 5.97
C LEU A 202 14.64 -2.97 6.27
N THR A 203 15.55 -2.30 6.95
CA THR A 203 15.44 -0.88 7.29
C THR A 203 16.09 -0.01 6.22
N ILE A 204 15.33 0.90 5.66
CA ILE A 204 15.73 1.86 4.63
C ILE A 204 16.17 3.15 5.29
N SER A 205 17.48 3.34 5.45
CA SER A 205 18.00 4.61 5.97
C SER A 205 18.05 5.71 4.91
N ALA A 206 17.95 6.96 5.35
CA ALA A 206 18.04 8.15 4.50
C ALA A 206 19.35 8.18 3.67
N GLY A 207 20.46 7.72 4.26
CA GLY A 207 21.75 7.68 3.59
C GLY A 207 21.81 6.68 2.43
N TYR A 208 21.16 5.52 2.54
CA TYR A 208 21.06 4.59 1.41
C TYR A 208 20.14 5.12 0.32
N LEU A 209 19.01 5.73 0.70
CA LEU A 209 18.08 6.32 -0.27
C LEU A 209 18.75 7.45 -1.06
N ALA A 210 19.58 8.28 -0.40
CA ALA A 210 20.35 9.34 -1.07
C ALA A 210 21.39 8.82 -2.09
N ARG A 211 21.82 7.56 -1.97
CA ARG A 211 22.80 6.94 -2.89
C ARG A 211 22.17 6.27 -4.10
N LEU A 212 20.84 6.18 -4.18
CA LEU A 212 20.17 5.56 -5.32
C LEU A 212 20.62 6.23 -6.64
N PRO A 213 21.02 5.47 -7.66
CA PRO A 213 21.22 6.02 -8.99
C PRO A 213 19.86 6.46 -9.55
N VAL A 214 19.80 7.64 -10.15
CA VAL A 214 18.58 8.22 -10.68
C VAL A 214 18.75 8.71 -12.11
N PRO A 215 17.80 8.46 -13.02
CA PRO A 215 17.82 9.03 -14.36
C PRO A 215 17.33 10.48 -14.28
N ALA A 216 18.26 11.41 -14.05
CA ALA A 216 17.99 12.81 -13.70
C ALA A 216 17.00 13.51 -14.65
N ALA A 217 17.04 13.19 -15.95
CA ALA A 217 16.12 13.76 -16.95
C ALA A 217 14.66 13.46 -16.64
N LEU A 218 14.35 12.26 -16.11
CA LEU A 218 12.97 11.88 -15.75
C LEU A 218 12.44 12.66 -14.56
N LEU A 219 13.29 13.14 -13.66
CA LEU A 219 12.83 13.93 -12.51
C LEU A 219 12.20 15.26 -12.93
N SER A 220 12.52 15.79 -14.11
CA SER A 220 11.94 17.01 -14.69
C SER A 220 10.93 16.72 -15.79
N ASP A 221 10.77 15.47 -16.22
CA ASP A 221 9.88 15.08 -17.31
C ASP A 221 8.41 15.25 -16.93
N LYS A 222 7.63 15.87 -17.80
CA LYS A 222 6.20 16.16 -17.57
C LYS A 222 5.35 14.90 -17.63
N ARG A 223 5.62 13.99 -18.59
CA ARG A 223 4.84 12.77 -18.78
C ARG A 223 5.08 11.79 -17.64
N PHE A 224 6.34 11.69 -17.20
CA PHE A 224 6.71 10.86 -16.05
C PHE A 224 6.03 11.37 -14.76
N ALA A 225 6.01 12.71 -14.56
CA ALA A 225 5.30 13.33 -13.45
C ALA A 225 3.78 13.08 -13.50
N GLU A 226 3.18 13.15 -14.70
CA GLU A 226 1.75 12.91 -14.86
C GLU A 226 1.34 11.48 -14.51
N CYS A 227 2.14 10.47 -14.87
CA CYS A 227 1.91 9.09 -14.42
C CYS A 227 1.91 9.01 -12.88
N GLY A 228 2.89 9.61 -12.21
CA GLY A 228 2.94 9.65 -10.75
C GLY A 228 1.77 10.39 -10.11
N LYS A 229 1.35 11.52 -10.68
CA LYS A 229 0.19 12.29 -10.24
C LYS A 229 -1.11 11.50 -10.37
N ASN A 230 -1.29 10.77 -11.47
CA ASN A 230 -2.46 9.93 -11.70
C ASN A 230 -2.51 8.76 -10.70
N CYS A 231 -1.38 8.12 -10.39
CA CYS A 231 -1.31 7.12 -9.34
C CYS A 231 -1.71 7.67 -7.97
N VAL A 232 -1.26 8.89 -7.61
CA VAL A 232 -1.68 9.58 -6.37
C VAL A 232 -3.18 9.84 -6.37
N SER A 233 -3.73 10.36 -7.47
CA SER A 233 -5.15 10.67 -7.59
C SER A 233 -6.02 9.42 -7.42
N LEU A 234 -5.69 8.33 -8.12
CA LEU A 234 -6.40 7.06 -8.04
C LEU A 234 -6.32 6.46 -6.63
N LYS A 235 -5.15 6.53 -5.99
CA LYS A 235 -4.98 6.06 -4.61
C LYS A 235 -5.77 6.90 -3.60
N THR A 236 -5.78 8.22 -3.75
CA THR A 236 -6.58 9.13 -2.91
C THR A 236 -8.08 8.85 -3.09
N LYS A 237 -8.53 8.63 -4.32
CA LYS A 237 -9.91 8.24 -4.63
C LYS A 237 -10.27 6.89 -3.99
N ALA A 238 -9.40 5.89 -4.03
CA ALA A 238 -9.60 4.63 -3.34
C ALA A 238 -9.66 4.81 -1.81
N ASN A 239 -8.79 5.66 -1.24
CA ASN A 239 -8.77 5.97 0.18
C ASN A 239 -10.05 6.69 0.65
N SER A 240 -10.64 7.55 -0.19
CA SER A 240 -11.88 8.28 0.15
C SER A 240 -13.10 7.36 0.34
N ARG A 241 -13.02 6.11 -0.08
CA ARG A 241 -14.05 5.09 0.16
C ARG A 241 -13.85 4.29 1.46
N LYS A 242 -12.74 4.48 2.16
CA LYS A 242 -12.37 3.72 3.37
C LYS A 242 -12.57 4.55 4.63
N ILE A 243 -13.47 4.13 5.52
CA ILE A 243 -13.94 4.92 6.68
C ILE A 243 -12.85 5.37 7.65
N LYS A 244 -11.76 4.64 7.77
CA LYS A 244 -10.64 5.00 8.65
C LYS A 244 -9.72 6.11 8.11
N ASN A 245 -9.87 6.48 6.86
CA ASN A 245 -9.01 7.49 6.25
C ASN A 245 -9.59 8.90 6.43
N PRO A 246 -8.77 9.91 6.69
CA PRO A 246 -9.23 11.30 6.77
C PRO A 246 -9.89 11.82 5.48
N GLU A 247 -9.53 11.22 4.34
CA GLU A 247 -10.10 11.51 3.03
C GLU A 247 -11.51 10.93 2.84
N PHE A 248 -11.96 10.05 3.76
CA PHE A 248 -13.29 9.45 3.66
C PHE A 248 -14.39 10.52 3.71
N HIS A 249 -15.31 10.42 2.80
CA HIS A 249 -16.55 11.18 2.84
C HIS A 249 -17.73 10.28 2.48
N TRP A 250 -18.80 10.46 3.21
CA TRP A 250 -20.04 9.75 2.96
C TRP A 250 -20.64 10.19 1.63
N VAL A 251 -20.90 9.23 0.76
CA VAL A 251 -21.66 9.49 -0.48
C VAL A 251 -23.14 9.31 -0.16
N GLN A 252 -23.86 10.45 -0.18
CA GLN A 252 -25.29 10.41 0.04
C GLN A 252 -25.98 9.71 -1.14
N ARG A 253 -26.66 8.63 -0.84
CA ARG A 253 -27.51 7.92 -1.80
C ARG A 253 -28.93 8.38 -1.61
N THR A 254 -29.54 8.93 -2.65
CA THR A 254 -30.93 9.36 -2.66
C THR A 254 -31.84 8.22 -3.08
N GLY A 255 -32.95 8.01 -2.35
CA GLY A 255 -33.93 6.96 -2.65
C GLY A 255 -33.49 5.54 -2.28
N ARG A 256 -34.36 4.58 -2.65
CA ARG A 256 -34.09 3.14 -2.48
C ARG A 256 -33.25 2.61 -3.63
N SER A 257 -32.28 1.76 -3.35
CA SER A 257 -31.37 1.17 -4.35
C SER A 257 -31.32 -0.35 -4.19
N SER A 258 -30.86 -1.06 -5.23
CA SER A 258 -30.56 -2.49 -5.09
C SER A 258 -29.25 -2.68 -4.33
N LEU A 259 -29.28 -3.51 -3.29
CA LEU A 259 -28.09 -3.89 -2.52
C LEU A 259 -27.08 -4.62 -3.41
N ARG A 260 -27.56 -5.54 -4.25
CA ARG A 260 -26.76 -6.31 -5.21
C ARG A 260 -25.98 -5.40 -6.15
N MET A 261 -26.68 -4.44 -6.75
CA MET A 261 -26.04 -3.48 -7.67
C MET A 261 -25.10 -2.54 -6.94
N THR A 262 -25.39 -2.18 -5.70
CA THR A 262 -24.54 -1.35 -4.86
C THR A 262 -23.21 -2.06 -4.58
N ILE A 263 -23.23 -3.30 -4.12
CA ILE A 263 -22.03 -4.11 -3.86
C ILE A 263 -21.22 -4.28 -5.16
N ALA A 264 -21.87 -4.67 -6.25
CA ALA A 264 -21.22 -4.82 -7.55
C ALA A 264 -20.55 -3.52 -8.02
N GLY A 265 -21.21 -2.38 -7.82
CA GLY A 265 -20.66 -1.06 -8.16
C GLY A 265 -19.46 -0.65 -7.32
N GLU A 266 -19.44 -0.95 -6.02
CA GLU A 266 -18.26 -0.67 -5.17
C GLU A 266 -17.06 -1.56 -5.55
N ILE A 267 -17.31 -2.85 -5.80
CA ILE A 267 -16.27 -3.76 -6.33
C ILE A 267 -15.70 -3.26 -7.66
N ALA A 268 -16.58 -2.92 -8.60
CA ALA A 268 -16.16 -2.43 -9.90
C ALA A 268 -15.31 -1.16 -9.80
N LYS A 269 -15.69 -0.19 -8.97
CA LYS A 269 -14.93 1.05 -8.74
C LYS A 269 -13.53 0.77 -8.19
N ASP A 270 -13.41 -0.13 -7.21
CA ASP A 270 -12.12 -0.46 -6.62
C ASP A 270 -11.21 -1.17 -7.64
N LEU A 271 -11.76 -2.11 -8.40
CA LEU A 271 -11.00 -2.83 -9.43
C LEU A 271 -10.63 -1.94 -10.62
N ASP A 272 -11.49 -1.00 -11.02
CA ASP A 272 -11.19 -0.04 -12.08
C ASP A 272 -10.07 0.92 -11.69
N ASP A 273 -10.11 1.47 -10.47
CA ASP A 273 -9.05 2.33 -9.95
C ASP A 273 -7.71 1.58 -9.84
N GLU A 274 -7.75 0.30 -9.43
CA GLU A 274 -6.57 -0.57 -9.36
C GLU A 274 -6.00 -0.85 -10.76
N LEU A 275 -6.84 -1.20 -11.71
CA LEU A 275 -6.43 -1.49 -13.09
C LEU A 275 -5.81 -0.26 -13.75
N GLU A 276 -6.40 0.92 -13.56
CA GLU A 276 -5.88 2.16 -14.13
C GLU A 276 -4.55 2.58 -13.49
N ARG A 277 -4.42 2.36 -12.17
CA ARG A 277 -3.15 2.58 -11.46
C ARG A 277 -2.04 1.66 -11.99
N LEU A 278 -2.32 0.38 -12.21
CA LEU A 278 -1.37 -0.57 -12.79
C LEU A 278 -0.88 -0.16 -14.17
N LYS A 279 -1.75 0.44 -15.01
CA LYS A 279 -1.34 0.97 -16.32
C LYS A 279 -0.33 2.12 -16.19
N HIS A 280 -0.57 3.05 -15.26
CA HIS A 280 0.38 4.15 -15.02
C HIS A 280 1.69 3.65 -14.41
N GLU A 281 1.65 2.69 -13.49
CA GLU A 281 2.86 2.05 -12.97
C GLU A 281 3.64 1.33 -14.07
N ALA A 282 2.96 0.66 -15.01
CA ALA A 282 3.59 0.05 -16.17
C ALA A 282 4.34 1.08 -17.06
N GLN A 283 3.71 2.23 -17.30
CA GLN A 283 4.35 3.31 -18.05
C GLN A 283 5.59 3.88 -17.32
N ILE A 284 5.52 4.00 -16.00
CA ILE A 284 6.66 4.43 -15.16
C ILE A 284 7.83 3.46 -15.32
N GLU A 285 7.59 2.14 -15.17
CA GLU A 285 8.63 1.11 -15.30
C GLU A 285 9.23 1.12 -16.70
N GLU A 286 8.41 1.21 -17.76
CA GLU A 286 8.89 1.27 -19.15
C GLU A 286 9.78 2.49 -19.41
N MET A 287 9.39 3.68 -18.91
CA MET A 287 10.22 4.89 -19.03
C MET A 287 11.54 4.75 -18.28
N LEU A 288 11.56 4.10 -17.14
CA LEU A 288 12.77 3.84 -16.35
C LEU A 288 13.68 2.83 -17.03
N VAL A 289 13.16 1.73 -17.59
CA VAL A 289 13.93 0.74 -18.37
C VAL A 289 14.66 1.44 -19.53
N ARG A 290 13.93 2.28 -20.27
CA ARG A 290 14.51 3.06 -21.38
C ARG A 290 15.58 4.06 -20.92
N ALA A 291 15.32 4.79 -19.84
CA ALA A 291 16.23 5.82 -19.31
C ALA A 291 17.53 5.24 -18.76
N PHE A 292 17.47 4.10 -18.09
CA PHE A 292 18.65 3.36 -17.62
C PHE A 292 19.32 2.53 -18.72
N ARG A 293 18.65 2.36 -19.87
CA ARG A 293 19.07 1.46 -20.97
C ARG A 293 19.28 0.03 -20.49
N PHE A 294 18.32 -0.47 -19.71
CA PHE A 294 18.30 -1.85 -19.26
C PHE A 294 17.92 -2.77 -20.39
N ASP A 295 18.68 -3.85 -20.54
CA ASP A 295 18.39 -4.91 -21.48
C ASP A 295 17.46 -5.97 -20.85
N ARG A 296 17.12 -7.00 -21.60
CA ARG A 296 16.24 -8.07 -21.15
C ARG A 296 16.77 -8.79 -19.91
N ALA A 297 18.08 -9.04 -19.86
CA ALA A 297 18.69 -9.74 -18.74
C ALA A 297 18.68 -8.88 -17.45
N ASP A 298 18.84 -7.55 -17.58
CA ASP A 298 18.68 -6.60 -16.46
C ASP A 298 17.23 -6.64 -15.94
N VAL A 299 16.24 -6.62 -16.84
CA VAL A 299 14.82 -6.68 -16.47
C VAL A 299 14.47 -8.00 -15.78
N GLU A 300 14.93 -9.13 -16.31
CA GLU A 300 14.72 -10.45 -15.72
C GLU A 300 15.34 -10.52 -14.29
N ALA A 301 16.50 -9.91 -14.08
CA ALA A 301 17.12 -9.83 -12.75
C ALA A 301 16.29 -8.97 -11.77
N ILE A 302 15.77 -7.84 -12.24
CA ILE A 302 14.87 -6.98 -11.45
C ILE A 302 13.60 -7.75 -11.06
N GLU A 303 12.97 -8.40 -12.03
CA GLU A 303 11.72 -9.16 -11.82
C GLU A 303 11.90 -10.37 -10.89
N SER A 304 13.05 -11.03 -10.92
CA SER A 304 13.35 -12.16 -10.04
C SER A 304 13.38 -11.78 -8.56
N GLU A 305 13.74 -10.53 -8.24
CA GLU A 305 13.86 -10.04 -6.86
C GLU A 305 12.66 -9.22 -6.38
N THR A 306 11.99 -8.52 -7.28
CA THR A 306 10.90 -7.59 -6.93
C THR A 306 9.53 -8.05 -7.42
N GLY A 307 9.46 -9.20 -8.06
CA GLY A 307 8.30 -9.66 -8.80
C GLY A 307 8.19 -8.96 -10.17
N ARG A 308 7.41 -9.54 -11.09
CA ARG A 308 7.27 -8.98 -12.44
C ARG A 308 6.83 -7.52 -12.42
N CYS A 309 7.39 -6.73 -13.29
CA CYS A 309 7.00 -5.33 -13.46
C CYS A 309 5.58 -5.23 -14.04
N ALA A 310 4.85 -4.19 -13.65
CA ALA A 310 3.46 -4.00 -14.09
C ALA A 310 3.31 -3.96 -15.63
N TYR A 311 4.32 -3.46 -16.36
CA TYR A 311 4.26 -3.45 -17.83
C TYR A 311 4.23 -4.85 -18.45
N ALA A 312 4.87 -5.84 -17.83
CA ALA A 312 4.81 -7.23 -18.31
C ALA A 312 3.39 -7.80 -18.22
N LEU A 313 2.55 -7.27 -17.33
CA LEU A 313 1.15 -7.63 -17.18
C LEU A 313 0.26 -7.00 -18.25
N THR A 314 0.61 -5.80 -18.72
CA THR A 314 -0.18 -5.07 -19.73
C THR A 314 0.16 -5.48 -21.15
N GLY A 315 1.39 -5.90 -21.45
CA GLY A 315 1.85 -6.35 -22.76
C GLY A 315 1.19 -7.66 -23.24
N THR A 316 0.65 -8.47 -22.34
CA THR A 316 -0.09 -9.69 -22.65
C THR A 316 -1.58 -9.46 -22.93
N ALA A 317 -2.05 -8.21 -22.86
CA ALA A 317 -3.47 -7.85 -22.88
C ALA A 317 -4.22 -8.15 -24.21
N ASN A 318 -3.50 -8.32 -25.31
CA ASN A 318 -4.15 -8.50 -26.62
C ASN A 318 -4.44 -9.95 -27.02
N SER A 319 -4.00 -10.95 -26.28
CA SER A 319 -4.16 -12.37 -26.65
C SER A 319 -5.22 -13.14 -25.84
N PHE A 320 -5.93 -12.51 -24.90
CA PHE A 320 -6.69 -13.23 -23.87
C PHE A 320 -8.18 -12.87 -23.76
N ASP A 321 -8.84 -12.48 -24.84
CA ASP A 321 -10.27 -12.11 -24.84
C ASP A 321 -11.18 -13.30 -25.26
N SER A 322 -10.94 -14.52 -24.74
CA SER A 322 -11.81 -15.65 -25.05
C SER A 322 -12.53 -16.20 -23.80
N ALA A 323 -13.80 -16.57 -23.96
CA ALA A 323 -14.62 -17.23 -22.93
C ALA A 323 -13.97 -18.51 -22.35
N HIS A 324 -13.11 -19.16 -23.14
CA HIS A 324 -12.35 -20.35 -22.74
C HIS A 324 -11.31 -20.03 -21.64
N ILE A 325 -10.69 -18.86 -21.68
CA ILE A 325 -9.71 -18.43 -20.68
C ILE A 325 -10.40 -18.06 -19.37
N ASP A 326 -11.56 -17.41 -19.43
CA ASP A 326 -12.39 -17.15 -18.26
C ASP A 326 -12.69 -18.44 -17.48
N ALA A 327 -13.09 -19.51 -18.17
CA ALA A 327 -13.41 -20.79 -17.55
C ALA A 327 -12.16 -21.45 -16.92
N LYS A 328 -10.99 -21.35 -17.56
CA LYS A 328 -9.73 -21.88 -17.02
C LYS A 328 -9.28 -21.13 -15.76
N ILE A 329 -9.38 -19.79 -15.77
CA ILE A 329 -9.02 -18.97 -14.62
C ILE A 329 -9.99 -19.20 -13.47
N ARG A 330 -11.30 -19.23 -13.73
CA ARG A 330 -12.32 -19.57 -12.72
C ARG A 330 -12.02 -20.90 -12.05
N ARG A 331 -11.76 -21.93 -12.83
CA ARG A 331 -11.42 -23.27 -12.31
C ARG A 331 -10.18 -23.22 -11.41
N LYS A 332 -9.15 -22.45 -11.76
CA LYS A 332 -7.96 -22.27 -10.92
C LYS A 332 -8.24 -21.46 -9.66
N LEU A 333 -9.02 -20.38 -9.75
CA LEU A 333 -9.38 -19.54 -8.59
C LEU A 333 -10.20 -20.33 -7.58
N THR A 334 -11.02 -21.25 -8.04
CA THR A 334 -11.97 -22.02 -7.23
C THR A 334 -11.56 -23.48 -7.01
N ALA A 335 -10.34 -23.89 -7.44
CA ALA A 335 -9.86 -25.27 -7.32
C ALA A 335 -9.81 -25.80 -5.87
N GLY A 336 -9.74 -24.94 -4.87
CA GLY A 336 -9.83 -25.26 -3.44
C GLY A 336 -11.20 -24.99 -2.81
N GLY A 337 -12.24 -24.77 -3.62
CA GLY A 337 -13.56 -24.32 -3.19
C GLY A 337 -13.83 -22.86 -3.55
N GLU A 338 -14.51 -22.15 -2.67
CA GLU A 338 -14.82 -20.72 -2.83
C GLU A 338 -13.54 -19.85 -2.77
N TYR A 339 -13.45 -18.86 -3.67
CA TYR A 339 -12.37 -17.89 -3.62
C TYR A 339 -12.41 -17.07 -2.33
N LYS A 340 -11.35 -17.13 -1.54
CA LYS A 340 -11.18 -16.37 -0.30
C LYS A 340 -10.27 -15.17 -0.57
N PRO A 341 -10.78 -13.94 -0.47
CA PRO A 341 -9.93 -12.76 -0.61
C PRO A 341 -8.88 -12.75 0.50
N ARG A 342 -7.63 -12.39 0.16
CA ARG A 342 -6.63 -12.11 1.20
C ARG A 342 -7.16 -10.98 2.08
N LYS A 343 -7.13 -11.16 3.40
CA LYS A 343 -7.39 -10.06 4.32
C LYS A 343 -6.28 -9.03 4.10
N PRO A 344 -6.61 -7.79 3.72
CA PRO A 344 -5.61 -6.75 3.60
C PRO A 344 -4.87 -6.60 4.94
N GLU A 345 -3.56 -6.49 4.91
CA GLU A 345 -2.80 -6.01 6.07
C GLU A 345 -3.44 -4.70 6.53
N ASN A 346 -3.94 -4.59 7.73
CA ASN A 346 -4.64 -3.42 8.31
C ASN A 346 -6.18 -3.39 8.23
N GLY A 347 -6.87 -4.51 8.05
CA GLY A 347 -8.31 -4.59 8.33
C GLY A 347 -9.24 -3.78 7.41
N SER A 348 -8.76 -3.20 6.31
CA SER A 348 -9.60 -2.48 5.37
C SER A 348 -9.99 -3.35 4.17
N VAL A 349 -11.25 -3.34 3.83
CA VAL A 349 -11.75 -3.91 2.57
C VAL A 349 -11.19 -3.10 1.40
N GLY A 350 -10.71 -3.79 0.37
CA GLY A 350 -10.21 -3.15 -0.85
C GLY A 350 -9.46 -4.13 -1.74
N CYS A 351 -9.35 -3.78 -3.01
CA CYS A 351 -8.69 -4.57 -4.05
C CYS A 351 -7.23 -4.17 -4.26
N GLU A 352 -6.61 -3.44 -3.34
CA GLU A 352 -5.25 -2.95 -3.53
C GLU A 352 -4.24 -4.09 -3.64
N GLY A 353 -3.53 -4.15 -4.77
CA GLY A 353 -2.61 -5.22 -5.11
C GLY A 353 -3.28 -6.52 -5.55
N LEU A 354 -4.61 -6.63 -5.46
CA LEU A 354 -5.34 -7.86 -5.78
C LEU A 354 -5.17 -8.26 -7.24
N LEU A 355 -5.38 -7.34 -8.17
CA LEU A 355 -5.26 -7.63 -9.60
C LEU A 355 -3.82 -7.98 -9.98
N GLU A 356 -2.83 -7.31 -9.38
CA GLU A 356 -1.42 -7.61 -9.59
C GLU A 356 -1.08 -9.01 -9.08
N ASP A 357 -1.44 -9.34 -7.85
CA ASP A 357 -1.20 -10.64 -7.21
C ASP A 357 -1.85 -11.79 -8.00
N LEU A 358 -3.11 -11.63 -8.40
CA LEU A 358 -3.82 -12.65 -9.17
C LEU A 358 -3.26 -12.78 -10.59
N ALA A 359 -2.87 -11.69 -11.22
CA ALA A 359 -2.27 -11.71 -12.56
C ALA A 359 -0.96 -12.51 -12.57
N PHE A 360 -0.14 -12.39 -11.55
CA PHE A 360 1.08 -13.19 -11.41
C PHE A 360 0.79 -14.65 -11.05
N THR A 361 -0.09 -14.88 -10.08
CA THR A 361 -0.41 -16.24 -9.61
C THR A 361 -1.01 -17.10 -10.75
N TYR A 362 -1.86 -16.50 -11.58
CA TYR A 362 -2.58 -17.23 -12.60
C TYR A 362 -2.09 -16.97 -14.03
N SER A 363 -1.03 -16.17 -14.19
CA SER A 363 -0.50 -15.75 -15.50
C SER A 363 -1.60 -15.20 -16.42
N ALA A 364 -2.43 -14.31 -15.86
CA ALA A 364 -3.61 -13.76 -16.52
C ALA A 364 -3.53 -12.24 -16.63
N SER A 365 -4.20 -11.66 -17.64
CA SER A 365 -4.31 -10.20 -17.74
C SER A 365 -5.12 -9.62 -16.58
N PRO A 366 -4.66 -8.52 -15.95
CA PRO A 366 -5.44 -7.81 -14.93
C PRO A 366 -6.83 -7.41 -15.41
N ARG A 367 -7.00 -7.09 -16.69
CA ARG A 367 -8.29 -6.75 -17.31
C ARG A 367 -9.25 -7.94 -17.31
N VAL A 368 -8.77 -9.13 -17.66
CA VAL A 368 -9.56 -10.37 -17.62
C VAL A 368 -9.99 -10.69 -16.20
N LEU A 369 -9.07 -10.57 -15.22
CA LEU A 369 -9.37 -10.78 -13.82
C LEU A 369 -10.39 -9.78 -13.28
N ARG A 370 -10.25 -8.49 -13.62
CA ARG A 370 -11.25 -7.46 -13.29
C ARG A 370 -12.64 -7.84 -13.80
N ASN A 371 -12.75 -8.23 -15.07
CA ASN A 371 -14.03 -8.62 -15.66
C ASN A 371 -14.61 -9.87 -14.99
N LEU A 372 -13.76 -10.80 -14.59
CA LEU A 372 -14.17 -12.01 -13.90
C LEU A 372 -14.69 -11.71 -12.49
N LEU A 373 -13.95 -10.93 -11.71
CA LEU A 373 -14.29 -10.60 -10.30
C LEU A 373 -15.53 -9.72 -10.19
N THR A 374 -15.90 -8.99 -11.23
CA THR A 374 -17.16 -8.21 -11.25
C THR A 374 -18.39 -9.04 -11.61
N LYS A 375 -18.22 -10.26 -12.12
CA LYS A 375 -19.35 -11.18 -12.36
C LYS A 375 -19.93 -11.66 -11.03
N GLN A 376 -21.26 -11.72 -10.95
CA GLN A 376 -21.98 -12.18 -9.76
C GLN A 376 -22.04 -13.72 -9.71
N LEU A 377 -20.88 -14.35 -9.65
CA LEU A 377 -20.77 -15.81 -9.65
C LEU A 377 -20.77 -16.36 -8.22
N PRO A 378 -21.35 -17.54 -7.98
CA PRO A 378 -21.35 -18.19 -6.66
C PRO A 378 -19.92 -18.36 -6.11
N GLU A 379 -18.96 -18.64 -6.96
CA GLU A 379 -17.55 -18.85 -6.61
C GLU A 379 -16.90 -17.63 -5.96
N PHE A 380 -17.47 -16.43 -6.12
CA PHE A 380 -16.99 -15.18 -5.51
C PHE A 380 -17.89 -14.67 -4.38
N HIS A 381 -18.61 -15.57 -3.76
CA HIS A 381 -19.56 -15.27 -2.69
C HIS A 381 -18.87 -14.60 -1.49
N GLU A 382 -17.77 -15.18 -1.01
CA GLU A 382 -16.96 -14.63 0.08
C GLU A 382 -16.39 -13.25 -0.25
N PHE A 383 -15.95 -13.04 -1.49
CA PHE A 383 -15.48 -11.74 -1.94
C PHE A 383 -16.57 -10.67 -1.86
N ARG A 384 -17.81 -10.99 -2.31
CA ARG A 384 -18.96 -10.10 -2.21
C ARG A 384 -19.42 -9.88 -0.77
N ARG A 385 -19.31 -10.90 0.08
CA ARG A 385 -19.64 -10.81 1.50
C ARG A 385 -18.79 -9.78 2.22
N VAL A 386 -17.49 -9.74 1.96
CA VAL A 386 -16.57 -8.74 2.54
C VAL A 386 -17.02 -7.31 2.19
N TYR A 387 -17.47 -7.07 0.95
CA TYR A 387 -17.99 -5.77 0.55
C TYR A 387 -19.36 -5.46 1.18
N LEU A 388 -20.20 -6.45 1.38
CA LEU A 388 -21.44 -6.28 2.13
C LEU A 388 -21.18 -5.87 3.57
N GLU A 389 -20.26 -6.54 4.26
CA GLU A 389 -19.91 -6.22 5.65
C GLU A 389 -19.34 -4.81 5.80
N ASP A 390 -18.46 -4.38 4.89
CA ASP A 390 -17.94 -3.01 4.85
C ASP A 390 -19.05 -1.98 4.59
N LEU A 391 -19.97 -2.28 3.68
CA LEU A 391 -21.12 -1.42 3.39
C LEU A 391 -22.04 -1.29 4.61
N LEU A 392 -22.37 -2.39 5.27
CA LEU A 392 -23.21 -2.39 6.47
C LEU A 392 -22.54 -1.62 7.62
N HIS A 393 -21.25 -1.81 7.82
CA HIS A 393 -20.49 -1.05 8.81
C HIS A 393 -20.55 0.46 8.56
N LYS A 394 -20.39 0.88 7.31
CA LYS A 394 -20.53 2.29 6.89
C LYS A 394 -21.96 2.82 7.13
N GLU A 395 -22.98 2.02 6.80
CA GLU A 395 -24.40 2.40 7.02
C GLU A 395 -24.71 2.59 8.50
N VAL A 396 -24.26 1.66 9.36
CA VAL A 396 -24.44 1.78 10.82
C VAL A 396 -23.79 3.05 11.35
N LEU A 397 -22.55 3.30 11.00
CA LEU A 397 -21.83 4.50 11.44
C LEU A 397 -22.50 5.78 10.94
N HIS A 398 -22.99 5.78 9.69
CA HIS A 398 -23.70 6.93 9.12
C HIS A 398 -24.99 7.25 9.89
N LEU A 399 -25.77 6.22 10.24
CA LEU A 399 -27.00 6.36 11.03
C LEU A 399 -26.72 6.89 12.44
N LEU A 400 -25.51 6.68 12.98
CA LEU A 400 -25.03 7.20 14.25
C LEU A 400 -24.31 8.56 14.12
N CYS A 401 -24.57 9.31 13.06
CA CYS A 401 -23.98 10.64 12.84
C CYS A 401 -22.47 10.68 12.49
N PHE A 402 -21.86 9.55 12.15
CA PHE A 402 -20.49 9.53 11.62
C PHE A 402 -20.49 10.06 10.18
N ARG A 403 -19.58 10.99 9.87
CA ARG A 403 -19.37 11.53 8.51
C ARG A 403 -17.97 11.24 7.98
N SER A 404 -16.97 11.38 8.83
CA SER A 404 -15.58 11.00 8.58
C SER A 404 -14.83 10.93 9.91
N VAL A 405 -13.62 10.39 9.92
CA VAL A 405 -12.77 10.32 11.13
C VAL A 405 -12.42 11.69 11.72
N THR A 406 -12.59 12.75 10.96
CA THR A 406 -12.38 14.13 11.42
C THR A 406 -13.67 14.92 11.64
N LYS A 407 -14.83 14.40 11.20
CA LYS A 407 -16.14 15.08 11.26
C LYS A 407 -17.23 14.11 11.73
N TRP A 408 -17.43 14.01 13.02
CA TRP A 408 -18.50 13.22 13.61
C TRP A 408 -18.92 13.77 14.97
N SER A 409 -20.13 13.47 15.38
CA SER A 409 -20.67 13.78 16.70
C SER A 409 -21.12 12.52 17.41
N SER A 410 -21.20 12.54 18.71
CA SER A 410 -21.78 11.46 19.49
C SER A 410 -23.23 11.21 19.01
N GLY A 411 -23.58 9.92 18.90
CA GLY A 411 -24.90 9.50 18.48
C GLY A 411 -25.24 8.15 19.07
N GLN A 412 -26.53 7.87 19.20
CA GLN A 412 -27.02 6.57 19.67
C GLN A 412 -28.27 6.15 18.91
N ALA A 413 -28.43 4.85 18.72
CA ALA A 413 -29.64 4.27 18.16
C ALA A 413 -29.81 2.83 18.60
N SER A 414 -31.05 2.42 18.79
CA SER A 414 -31.36 0.99 19.02
C SER A 414 -31.09 0.16 17.76
N ILE A 415 -30.71 -1.09 17.96
CA ILE A 415 -30.48 -2.05 16.87
C ILE A 415 -31.67 -2.13 15.95
N GLY A 416 -32.91 -2.21 16.51
CA GLY A 416 -34.12 -2.27 15.73
C GLY A 416 -34.36 -1.08 14.80
N LYS A 417 -34.02 0.15 15.23
CA LYS A 417 -34.07 1.35 14.36
C LYS A 417 -33.06 1.26 13.23
N ILE A 418 -31.83 0.82 13.53
CA ILE A 418 -30.76 0.67 12.54
C ILE A 418 -31.14 -0.37 11.50
N VAL A 419 -31.62 -1.53 11.95
CA VAL A 419 -32.07 -2.64 11.07
C VAL A 419 -33.21 -2.18 10.16
N SER A 420 -34.22 -1.51 10.70
CA SER A 420 -35.34 -0.95 9.93
C SER A 420 -34.82 0.03 8.85
N ALA A 421 -33.96 0.95 9.22
CA ALA A 421 -33.43 1.94 8.31
C ALA A 421 -32.61 1.30 7.15
N ILE A 422 -31.77 0.31 7.46
CA ILE A 422 -30.98 -0.40 6.46
C ILE A 422 -31.90 -1.21 5.51
N ARG A 423 -32.85 -1.97 6.05
CA ARG A 423 -33.81 -2.74 5.24
C ARG A 423 -34.67 -1.86 4.32
N GLN A 424 -35.06 -0.68 4.79
CA GLN A 424 -35.84 0.26 3.97
C GLN A 424 -35.00 0.90 2.84
N ARG A 425 -33.70 1.00 3.02
CA ARG A 425 -32.81 1.61 2.04
C ARG A 425 -32.59 0.76 0.78
N TYR A 426 -32.68 -0.57 0.92
CA TYR A 426 -32.40 -1.50 -0.16
C TYR A 426 -33.60 -2.31 -0.57
N THR A 427 -33.91 -2.36 -1.89
CA THR A 427 -35.09 -3.02 -2.43
C THR A 427 -35.04 -4.54 -2.34
N ASP A 428 -33.86 -5.12 -2.45
CA ASP A 428 -33.56 -6.55 -2.50
C ASP A 428 -32.82 -7.05 -1.25
N PHE A 429 -32.86 -6.27 -0.15
CA PHE A 429 -32.08 -6.55 1.06
C PHE A 429 -32.24 -7.98 1.58
N PRO A 430 -33.46 -8.51 1.82
CA PRO A 430 -33.62 -9.83 2.44
C PRO A 430 -33.01 -10.96 1.60
N ALA A 431 -33.17 -10.89 0.29
CA ALA A 431 -32.67 -11.90 -0.63
C ALA A 431 -31.15 -11.90 -0.71
N VAL A 432 -30.54 -10.73 -0.93
CA VAL A 432 -29.08 -10.58 -1.07
C VAL A 432 -28.37 -10.83 0.26
N PHE A 433 -28.95 -10.36 1.38
CA PHE A 433 -28.38 -10.57 2.69
C PHE A 433 -28.39 -12.08 3.06
N LYS A 434 -29.49 -12.77 2.84
CA LYS A 434 -29.60 -14.23 3.05
C LYS A 434 -28.63 -15.00 2.15
N GLU A 435 -28.51 -14.60 0.88
CA GLU A 435 -27.55 -15.19 -0.07
C GLU A 435 -26.11 -15.08 0.45
N LEU A 436 -25.69 -13.92 0.96
CA LEU A 436 -24.29 -13.63 1.32
C LEU A 436 -23.96 -13.99 2.79
N MET A 437 -24.93 -14.02 3.69
CA MET A 437 -24.74 -14.23 5.13
C MET A 437 -25.34 -15.53 5.66
N GLY A 438 -26.02 -16.29 4.79
CA GLY A 438 -26.65 -17.55 5.16
C GLY A 438 -27.79 -17.38 6.18
N SER A 439 -27.72 -18.12 7.29
CA SER A 439 -28.74 -18.08 8.37
C SER A 439 -28.58 -16.91 9.33
N THR A 440 -27.47 -16.15 9.26
CA THR A 440 -27.24 -15.00 10.15
C THR A 440 -28.28 -13.90 9.87
N THR A 441 -28.90 -13.34 10.90
CA THR A 441 -29.75 -12.16 10.78
C THR A 441 -28.93 -10.87 10.82
N LEU A 442 -29.51 -9.75 10.37
CA LEU A 442 -28.80 -8.46 10.45
C LEU A 442 -28.61 -8.03 11.91
N GLU A 443 -29.56 -8.32 12.76
CA GLU A 443 -29.50 -8.11 14.20
C GLU A 443 -28.35 -8.89 14.84
N GLU A 444 -28.21 -10.16 14.53
CA GLU A 444 -27.10 -11.01 14.99
C GLU A 444 -25.77 -10.54 14.46
N TRP A 445 -25.70 -10.11 13.19
CA TRP A 445 -24.47 -9.54 12.63
C TRP A 445 -24.04 -8.27 13.35
N ILE A 446 -24.99 -7.35 13.63
CA ILE A 446 -24.72 -6.11 14.38
C ILE A 446 -24.25 -6.42 15.80
N THR A 447 -24.86 -7.40 16.46
CA THR A 447 -24.54 -7.74 17.86
C THR A 447 -23.20 -8.48 17.98
N ASN A 448 -22.96 -9.46 17.12
CA ASN A 448 -21.89 -10.44 17.32
C ASN A 448 -20.67 -10.23 16.40
N LYS A 449 -20.85 -9.60 15.23
CA LYS A 449 -19.77 -9.46 14.22
C LYS A 449 -19.30 -8.02 14.04
N LEU A 450 -20.19 -7.06 14.06
CA LEU A 450 -19.86 -5.65 13.88
C LEU A 450 -18.81 -5.15 14.89
N PRO A 451 -18.81 -5.51 16.19
CA PRO A 451 -17.79 -5.08 17.13
C PRO A 451 -16.38 -5.46 16.67
N ASP A 452 -16.17 -6.71 16.22
CA ASP A 452 -14.87 -7.18 15.75
C ASP A 452 -14.46 -6.48 14.44
N VAL A 453 -15.38 -6.31 13.50
CA VAL A 453 -15.15 -5.56 12.26
C VAL A 453 -14.74 -4.14 12.58
N HIS A 454 -15.41 -3.50 13.55
CA HIS A 454 -15.12 -2.13 13.95
C HIS A 454 -13.76 -1.99 14.64
N ILE A 455 -13.46 -2.84 15.63
CA ILE A 455 -12.18 -2.85 16.35
C ILE A 455 -11.02 -3.02 15.37
N ASN A 456 -11.15 -3.97 14.44
CA ASN A 456 -10.11 -4.22 13.42
C ASN A 456 -9.95 -3.03 12.46
N THR A 457 -11.06 -2.42 12.02
CA THR A 457 -11.03 -1.26 11.13
C THR A 457 -10.37 -0.06 11.79
N PHE A 458 -10.68 0.20 13.06
CA PHE A 458 -10.18 1.34 13.85
C PHE A 458 -8.93 1.00 14.69
N LEU A 459 -8.15 0.01 14.26
CA LEU A 459 -6.80 -0.31 14.80
C LEU A 459 -6.79 -0.55 16.33
N GLY A 460 -7.80 -1.19 16.87
CA GLY A 460 -7.94 -1.41 18.31
C GLY A 460 -8.30 -0.17 19.12
N LYS A 461 -8.70 0.92 18.46
CA LYS A 461 -9.15 2.19 19.06
C LYS A 461 -10.58 2.50 18.63
N PRO A 462 -11.57 1.67 19.04
CA PRO A 462 -12.94 1.80 18.58
C PRO A 462 -13.59 3.12 19.06
N ILE A 463 -14.53 3.59 18.26
CA ILE A 463 -15.41 4.72 18.59
C ILE A 463 -16.88 4.29 18.73
N LEU A 464 -17.16 3.01 18.48
CA LEU A 464 -18.48 2.41 18.57
C LEU A 464 -18.50 1.41 19.73
N THR A 465 -19.51 1.50 20.58
CA THR A 465 -19.77 0.56 21.68
C THR A 465 -21.19 0.06 21.62
N LEU A 466 -21.42 -1.16 22.09
CA LEU A 466 -22.72 -1.78 22.23
C LEU A 466 -23.05 -1.88 23.71
N ASP A 467 -24.20 -1.34 24.11
CA ASP A 467 -24.77 -1.48 25.45
C ASP A 467 -26.20 -2.01 25.36
N GLY A 468 -26.40 -3.27 25.76
CA GLY A 468 -27.64 -3.98 25.56
C GLY A 468 -28.03 -4.00 24.07
N ALA A 469 -29.22 -3.45 23.77
CA ALA A 469 -29.72 -3.33 22.39
C ALA A 469 -29.49 -1.96 21.74
N THR A 470 -28.55 -1.16 22.30
CA THR A 470 -28.27 0.20 21.82
C THR A 470 -26.81 0.34 21.41
N LEU A 471 -26.59 0.88 20.22
CA LEU A 471 -25.26 1.27 19.73
C LEU A 471 -24.98 2.73 20.05
N HIS A 472 -23.80 2.99 20.55
CA HIS A 472 -23.30 4.31 20.91
C HIS A 472 -22.06 4.65 20.11
N LEU A 473 -22.07 5.81 19.48
CA LEU A 473 -20.88 6.42 18.87
C LEU A 473 -20.36 7.47 19.83
N SER A 474 -19.20 7.25 20.43
CA SER A 474 -18.63 8.14 21.45
C SER A 474 -17.15 8.43 21.20
N ARG A 475 -16.73 9.62 21.64
CA ARG A 475 -15.31 9.99 21.73
C ARG A 475 -14.81 9.49 23.09
N SER A 476 -14.27 8.29 23.12
CA SER A 476 -13.62 7.78 24.34
C SER A 476 -12.18 8.26 24.47
#